data_119f643828b73c4483d6ea76d5760bf7
#
_entry.id   119f643828b73c4483d6ea76d5760bf7
#
_cell.length_a   1.000
_cell.length_b   1.000
_cell.length_c   1.000
_cell.angle_alpha   90.00
_cell.angle_beta   90.00
_cell.angle_gamma   90.00
#
_symmetry.space_group_name_H-M   'P 1'
#
loop_
_entity.id
_entity.type
_entity.pdbx_description
1 polymer ?
#
loop_
_entity_poly.entity_id
_entity_poly.type
_entity_poly.pdbx_seq_one_letter_code
_entity_poly.pdbx_strand_id
1 'polypeptide(L)'
;MSDVAWTGTPVRPHEGARDNGAESLPWGGRRERLPLRWPFAAAVDGYRSKALANPDYDPAATFVWGQMMAVGLIEALKAVEERFGAEGHDVVRGALARTGDRILSEMSEGVDAPEGASPAEVTSLVASWINEVVYASIERPAVDGETADFDIHYCPHEDVYGAFDCRVQRYLVEGMIAAGRRQFGEGMFDVRFTSTIPSGSSVCHFDMFPKGDGSPDAWDEYSERLRDRALKIVDVGGQAATR
;
A
#
# COMPACT_ATOMS: atom_id res chain seq x y z
N MET A 1 -14.79 25.37 -31.12
CA MET A 1 -14.27 24.35 -30.20
C MET A 1 -12.78 24.62 -30.12
N SER A 2 -12.32 25.25 -29.06
CA SER A 2 -10.92 25.66 -28.91
C SER A 2 -10.15 24.52 -28.27
N ASP A 3 -9.12 24.05 -28.97
CA ASP A 3 -8.15 23.08 -28.47
C ASP A 3 -7.46 23.64 -27.24
N VAL A 4 -7.89 23.20 -26.06
CA VAL A 4 -7.13 23.45 -24.83
C VAL A 4 -6.01 22.42 -24.81
N ALA A 5 -4.85 22.81 -25.33
CA ALA A 5 -3.63 22.04 -25.17
C ALA A 5 -3.34 21.89 -23.67
N TRP A 6 -3.30 20.67 -23.21
CA TRP A 6 -2.90 20.34 -21.83
C TRP A 6 -1.43 20.70 -21.66
N THR A 7 -1.16 21.79 -20.95
CA THR A 7 0.21 22.26 -20.62
C THR A 7 0.63 21.70 -19.27
N GLY A 8 0.45 20.41 -19.06
CA GLY A 8 1.00 19.73 -17.90
C GLY A 8 2.51 19.92 -17.85
N THR A 9 3.02 20.45 -16.75
CA THR A 9 4.46 20.50 -16.50
C THR A 9 4.98 19.08 -16.63
N PRO A 10 5.99 18.81 -17.48
CA PRO A 10 6.54 17.47 -17.57
C PRO A 10 7.03 17.08 -16.18
N VAL A 11 6.51 15.95 -15.65
CA VAL A 11 7.01 15.34 -14.43
C VAL A 11 8.51 15.18 -14.61
N ARG A 12 9.30 15.94 -13.86
CA ARG A 12 10.75 15.76 -13.88
C ARG A 12 11.02 14.35 -13.39
N PRO A 13 11.82 13.54 -14.09
CA PRO A 13 12.34 12.32 -13.50
C PRO A 13 13.01 12.73 -12.19
N HIS A 14 12.63 12.13 -11.07
CA HIS A 14 13.26 12.38 -9.80
C HIS A 14 14.76 12.05 -9.95
N GLU A 15 15.60 13.10 -9.99
CA GLU A 15 17.05 12.96 -9.90
C GLU A 15 17.34 12.47 -8.49
N GLY A 16 17.52 11.17 -8.32
CA GLY A 16 17.82 10.57 -7.04
C GLY A 16 17.10 9.27 -6.76
N ALA A 17 16.36 8.70 -7.71
CA ALA A 17 15.99 7.30 -7.60
C ALA A 17 17.30 6.51 -7.47
N ARG A 18 17.70 6.26 -6.22
CA ARG A 18 18.74 5.26 -5.96
C ARG A 18 18.20 4.01 -6.62
N ASP A 19 19.02 3.43 -7.49
CA ASP A 19 18.83 2.08 -7.99
C ASP A 19 18.94 1.17 -6.76
N ASN A 20 17.85 1.13 -5.96
CA ASN A 20 17.79 0.39 -4.71
C ASN A 20 17.77 -1.08 -5.09
N GLY A 21 18.97 -1.62 -5.33
CA GLY A 21 19.22 -3.03 -5.31
C GLY A 21 18.83 -3.82 -6.55
N ALA A 22 19.16 -3.32 -7.75
CA ALA A 22 19.29 -4.22 -8.90
C ALA A 22 20.48 -5.18 -8.74
N GLU A 23 21.36 -4.95 -7.75
CA GLU A 23 22.51 -5.78 -7.47
C GLU A 23 22.27 -6.67 -6.26
N SER A 24 22.30 -7.95 -6.53
CA SER A 24 22.43 -9.05 -5.58
C SER A 24 21.30 -9.29 -4.57
N LEU A 25 20.17 -9.77 -5.03
CA LEU A 25 19.46 -10.74 -4.21
C LEU A 25 20.34 -12.02 -4.13
N PRO A 26 20.46 -12.68 -2.96
CA PRO A 26 21.36 -13.83 -2.76
C PRO A 26 21.12 -15.02 -3.70
N TRP A 27 20.00 -15.09 -4.36
CA TRP A 27 19.67 -16.08 -5.39
C TRP A 27 20.09 -15.71 -6.82
N GLY A 28 21.18 -15.00 -6.98
CA GLY A 28 21.87 -14.96 -8.27
C GLY A 28 21.42 -13.88 -9.25
N GLY A 29 21.01 -12.70 -8.78
CA GLY A 29 20.91 -11.51 -9.62
C GLY A 29 19.72 -11.46 -10.57
N ARG A 30 18.86 -12.47 -10.60
CA ARG A 30 17.58 -12.39 -11.27
C ARG A 30 16.60 -11.66 -10.38
N ARG A 31 15.82 -10.76 -10.96
CA ARG A 31 14.64 -10.15 -10.30
C ARG A 31 13.56 -11.23 -10.17
N GLU A 32 13.82 -12.24 -9.36
CA GLU A 32 12.83 -13.28 -9.10
C GLU A 32 11.72 -12.63 -8.30
N ARG A 33 10.55 -12.65 -8.88
CA ARG A 33 9.31 -12.34 -8.17
C ARG A 33 8.74 -13.66 -7.70
N LEU A 34 8.14 -13.67 -6.52
CA LEU A 34 7.23 -14.77 -6.21
C LEU A 34 6.22 -14.89 -7.36
N PRO A 35 5.86 -16.09 -7.81
CA PRO A 35 4.90 -16.28 -8.90
C PRO A 35 3.47 -16.02 -8.43
N LEU A 36 3.27 -14.91 -7.71
CA LEU A 36 1.97 -14.47 -7.26
C LEU A 36 1.09 -14.12 -8.45
N ARG A 37 -0.18 -14.46 -8.35
CA ARG A 37 -1.17 -14.13 -9.38
C ARG A 37 -1.68 -12.71 -9.18
N TRP A 38 -2.09 -12.07 -10.25
CA TRP A 38 -2.84 -10.83 -10.12
C TRP A 38 -4.18 -11.10 -9.43
N PRO A 39 -4.56 -10.30 -8.42
CA PRO A 39 -5.92 -10.36 -7.89
C PRO A 39 -6.89 -9.98 -9.01
N PHE A 40 -8.09 -10.57 -8.99
CA PHE A 40 -9.08 -10.35 -10.06
C PHE A 40 -8.56 -10.72 -11.46
N ALA A 41 -7.81 -11.82 -11.59
CA ALA A 41 -7.08 -12.20 -12.80
C ALA A 41 -7.91 -12.11 -14.09
N ALA A 42 -9.15 -12.62 -14.07
CA ALA A 42 -10.05 -12.57 -15.25
C ALA A 42 -10.40 -11.12 -15.65
N ALA A 43 -10.55 -10.20 -14.68
CA ALA A 43 -10.81 -8.79 -14.98
C ALA A 43 -9.54 -8.12 -15.54
N VAL A 44 -8.37 -8.45 -15.00
CA VAL A 44 -7.08 -7.96 -15.52
C VAL A 44 -6.85 -8.43 -16.95
N ASP A 45 -7.13 -9.68 -17.27
CA ASP A 45 -7.00 -10.21 -18.63
C ASP A 45 -8.01 -9.57 -19.59
N GLY A 46 -9.24 -9.35 -19.11
CA GLY A 46 -10.24 -8.60 -19.86
C GLY A 46 -9.82 -7.16 -20.14
N TYR A 47 -9.25 -6.48 -19.16
CA TYR A 47 -8.72 -5.12 -19.30
C TYR A 47 -7.56 -5.07 -20.32
N ARG A 48 -6.61 -5.99 -20.21
CA ARG A 48 -5.48 -6.08 -21.14
C ARG A 48 -5.92 -6.32 -22.57
N SER A 49 -6.85 -7.27 -22.78
CA SER A 49 -7.26 -7.67 -24.13
C SER A 49 -8.26 -6.71 -24.77
N LYS A 50 -9.08 -5.99 -24.01
CA LYS A 50 -10.15 -5.12 -24.53
C LYS A 50 -9.79 -3.64 -24.47
N ALA A 51 -9.25 -3.17 -23.35
CA ALA A 51 -8.91 -1.77 -23.18
C ALA A 51 -7.49 -1.45 -23.66
N LEU A 52 -6.48 -2.08 -23.07
CA LEU A 52 -5.07 -1.77 -23.42
C LEU A 52 -4.68 -2.20 -24.85
N ALA A 53 -5.40 -3.13 -25.46
CA ALA A 53 -5.18 -3.50 -26.84
C ALA A 53 -5.81 -2.50 -27.84
N ASN A 54 -6.66 -1.59 -27.36
CA ASN A 54 -7.24 -0.54 -28.21
C ASN A 54 -6.25 0.66 -28.27
N PRO A 55 -5.75 1.03 -29.48
CA PRO A 55 -4.79 2.13 -29.61
C PRO A 55 -5.37 3.51 -29.24
N ASP A 56 -6.70 3.65 -29.23
CA ASP A 56 -7.38 4.90 -28.84
C ASP A 56 -7.62 5.00 -27.34
N TYR A 57 -7.28 3.97 -26.56
CA TYR A 57 -7.45 3.97 -25.11
C TYR A 57 -6.26 4.59 -24.42
N ASP A 58 -6.52 5.66 -23.64
CA ASP A 58 -5.50 6.25 -22.76
C ASP A 58 -5.54 5.57 -21.37
N PRO A 59 -4.47 4.88 -20.95
CA PRO A 59 -4.39 4.26 -19.63
C PRO A 59 -4.56 5.24 -18.46
N ALA A 60 -4.32 6.54 -18.67
CA ALA A 60 -4.57 7.58 -17.67
C ALA A 60 -6.03 7.61 -17.20
N ALA A 61 -6.97 7.18 -18.05
CA ALA A 61 -8.38 7.05 -17.66
C ALA A 61 -8.57 6.08 -16.49
N THR A 62 -7.81 4.98 -16.45
CA THR A 62 -7.85 4.02 -15.32
C THR A 62 -7.24 4.62 -14.06
N PHE A 63 -6.17 5.40 -14.21
CA PHE A 63 -5.59 6.13 -13.07
C PHE A 63 -6.60 7.11 -12.48
N VAL A 64 -7.24 7.94 -13.30
CA VAL A 64 -8.28 8.88 -12.84
C VAL A 64 -9.44 8.16 -12.15
N TRP A 65 -9.89 7.03 -12.72
CA TRP A 65 -10.92 6.20 -12.08
C TRP A 65 -10.46 5.69 -10.71
N GLY A 66 -9.22 5.21 -10.60
CA GLY A 66 -8.62 4.78 -9.34
C GLY A 66 -8.57 5.91 -8.30
N GLN A 67 -8.19 7.13 -8.70
CA GLN A 67 -8.21 8.31 -7.83
C GLN A 67 -9.62 8.64 -7.34
N MET A 68 -10.62 8.62 -8.23
CA MET A 68 -12.01 8.84 -7.83
C MET A 68 -12.48 7.81 -6.78
N MET A 69 -12.11 6.55 -6.94
CA MET A 69 -12.45 5.50 -5.97
C MET A 69 -11.72 5.70 -4.64
N ALA A 70 -10.45 6.06 -4.67
CA ALA A 70 -9.66 6.32 -3.46
C ALA A 70 -10.22 7.52 -2.68
N VAL A 71 -10.50 8.63 -3.35
CA VAL A 71 -11.13 9.80 -2.73
C VAL A 71 -12.53 9.47 -2.20
N GLY A 72 -13.34 8.77 -2.97
CA GLY A 72 -14.67 8.35 -2.53
C GLY A 72 -14.64 7.47 -1.29
N LEU A 73 -13.67 6.55 -1.20
CA LEU A 73 -13.51 5.69 -0.03
C LEU A 73 -13.06 6.46 1.20
N ILE A 74 -12.12 7.41 1.07
CA ILE A 74 -11.69 8.21 2.23
C ILE A 74 -12.79 9.16 2.72
N GLU A 75 -13.55 9.75 1.81
CA GLU A 75 -14.70 10.59 2.19
C GLU A 75 -15.81 9.76 2.85
N ALA A 76 -16.06 8.53 2.38
CA ALA A 76 -16.98 7.61 3.04
C ALA A 76 -16.51 7.23 4.45
N LEU A 77 -15.20 6.96 4.64
CA LEU A 77 -14.64 6.70 5.96
C LEU A 77 -14.80 7.91 6.87
N LYS A 78 -14.45 9.12 6.41
CA LYS A 78 -14.61 10.35 7.19
C LYS A 78 -16.07 10.59 7.61
N ALA A 79 -17.02 10.39 6.70
CA ALA A 79 -18.45 10.53 7.01
C ALA A 79 -18.94 9.49 8.05
N VAL A 80 -18.42 8.26 7.99
CA VAL A 80 -18.71 7.21 8.96
C VAL A 80 -18.08 7.54 10.32
N GLU A 81 -16.84 8.01 10.34
CA GLU A 81 -16.13 8.49 11.55
C GLU A 81 -16.90 9.64 12.20
N GLU A 82 -17.34 10.62 11.41
CA GLU A 82 -18.11 11.77 11.90
C GLU A 82 -19.46 11.34 12.52
N ARG A 83 -20.13 10.39 11.92
CA ARG A 83 -21.46 9.95 12.33
C ARG A 83 -21.47 8.98 13.50
N PHE A 84 -20.49 8.06 13.54
CA PHE A 84 -20.48 6.89 14.44
C PHE A 84 -19.22 6.80 15.30
N GLY A 85 -18.26 7.72 15.14
CA GLY A 85 -17.02 7.74 15.92
C GLY A 85 -16.18 6.48 15.72
N ALA A 86 -15.57 6.01 16.81
CA ALA A 86 -14.67 4.88 16.80
C ALA A 86 -15.35 3.56 16.33
N GLU A 87 -16.60 3.34 16.67
CA GLU A 87 -17.33 2.13 16.26
C GLU A 87 -17.47 2.07 14.72
N GLY A 88 -17.86 3.18 14.11
CA GLY A 88 -17.96 3.26 12.65
C GLY A 88 -16.62 3.09 11.97
N HIS A 89 -15.58 3.71 12.52
CA HIS A 89 -14.21 3.53 12.06
C HIS A 89 -13.81 2.05 12.04
N ASP A 90 -14.00 1.34 13.16
CA ASP A 90 -13.59 -0.06 13.31
C ASP A 90 -14.33 -0.99 12.34
N VAL A 91 -15.59 -0.68 12.02
CA VAL A 91 -16.37 -1.41 11.00
C VAL A 91 -15.71 -1.28 9.62
N VAL A 92 -15.31 -0.06 9.23
CA VAL A 92 -14.65 0.17 7.92
C VAL A 92 -13.26 -0.41 7.91
N ARG A 93 -12.45 -0.24 8.98
CA ARG A 93 -11.13 -0.87 9.13
C ARG A 93 -11.23 -2.37 8.93
N GLY A 94 -12.14 -3.03 9.65
CA GLY A 94 -12.35 -4.47 9.54
C GLY A 94 -12.78 -4.92 8.14
N ALA A 95 -13.59 -4.12 7.43
CA ALA A 95 -13.98 -4.43 6.05
C ALA A 95 -12.79 -4.35 5.09
N LEU A 96 -11.95 -3.32 5.23
CA LEU A 96 -10.73 -3.16 4.44
C LEU A 96 -9.71 -4.27 4.71
N ALA A 97 -9.49 -4.62 5.99
CA ALA A 97 -8.60 -5.72 6.37
C ALA A 97 -9.07 -7.07 5.77
N ARG A 98 -10.38 -7.38 5.85
CA ARG A 98 -10.91 -8.58 5.19
C ARG A 98 -10.72 -8.57 3.67
N THR A 99 -10.80 -7.40 3.05
CA THR A 99 -10.55 -7.25 1.61
C THR A 99 -9.09 -7.53 1.28
N GLY A 100 -8.16 -6.96 2.04
CA GLY A 100 -6.72 -7.20 1.87
C GLY A 100 -6.34 -8.66 2.09
N ASP A 101 -6.88 -9.28 3.13
CA ASP A 101 -6.71 -10.71 3.42
C ASP A 101 -7.12 -11.58 2.22
N ARG A 102 -8.31 -11.35 1.68
CA ARG A 102 -8.79 -12.07 0.50
C ARG A 102 -7.90 -11.85 -0.72
N ILE A 103 -7.47 -10.61 -0.97
CA ILE A 103 -6.63 -10.27 -2.12
C ILE A 103 -5.31 -11.04 -2.05
N LEU A 104 -4.57 -10.98 -0.93
CA LEU A 104 -3.29 -11.67 -0.84
C LEU A 104 -3.46 -13.18 -0.80
N SER A 105 -4.50 -13.71 -0.16
CA SER A 105 -4.80 -15.16 -0.17
C SER A 105 -5.05 -15.65 -1.62
N GLU A 106 -5.80 -14.90 -2.44
CA GLU A 106 -6.02 -15.22 -3.85
C GLU A 106 -4.69 -15.15 -4.65
N MET A 107 -3.88 -14.11 -4.39
CA MET A 107 -2.60 -13.93 -5.08
C MET A 107 -1.59 -15.03 -4.77
N SER A 108 -1.55 -15.52 -3.54
CA SER A 108 -0.55 -16.48 -3.04
C SER A 108 -1.03 -17.94 -3.07
N GLU A 109 -2.21 -18.22 -3.60
CA GLU A 109 -2.74 -19.57 -3.68
C GLU A 109 -1.80 -20.53 -4.44
N GLY A 110 -1.30 -21.56 -3.75
CA GLY A 110 -0.38 -22.55 -4.31
C GLY A 110 1.03 -22.02 -4.56
N VAL A 111 1.41 -20.91 -3.93
CA VAL A 111 2.76 -20.37 -3.98
C VAL A 111 3.49 -20.68 -2.70
N ASP A 112 4.61 -21.35 -2.80
CA ASP A 112 5.51 -21.65 -1.69
C ASP A 112 6.63 -20.60 -1.59
N ALA A 113 7.17 -20.42 -0.40
CA ALA A 113 8.38 -19.65 -0.22
C ALA A 113 9.54 -20.31 -0.99
N PRO A 114 10.47 -19.53 -1.59
CA PRO A 114 11.63 -20.11 -2.25
C PRO A 114 12.45 -20.97 -1.28
N GLU A 115 12.92 -22.11 -1.74
CA GLU A 115 13.73 -23.02 -0.93
C GLU A 115 15.01 -22.32 -0.44
N GLY A 116 15.23 -22.35 0.87
CA GLY A 116 16.38 -21.71 1.51
C GLY A 116 16.27 -20.19 1.69
N ALA A 117 15.17 -19.57 1.28
CA ALA A 117 14.96 -18.14 1.52
C ALA A 117 14.79 -17.85 3.02
N SER A 118 15.47 -16.82 3.50
CA SER A 118 15.27 -16.31 4.86
C SER A 118 13.89 -15.64 5.01
N PRO A 119 13.36 -15.52 6.23
CA PRO A 119 12.14 -14.76 6.47
C PRO A 119 12.20 -13.32 5.93
N ALA A 120 13.36 -12.63 6.01
CA ALA A 120 13.56 -11.30 5.46
C ALA A 120 13.36 -11.28 3.94
N GLU A 121 13.92 -12.25 3.25
CA GLU A 121 13.81 -12.38 1.81
C GLU A 121 12.37 -12.64 1.38
N VAL A 122 11.68 -13.56 2.04
CA VAL A 122 10.27 -13.84 1.76
C VAL A 122 9.42 -12.58 1.99
N THR A 123 9.65 -11.88 3.10
CA THR A 123 8.92 -10.64 3.41
C THR A 123 9.18 -9.57 2.35
N SER A 124 10.44 -9.40 1.91
CA SER A 124 10.81 -8.47 0.84
C SER A 124 10.07 -8.77 -0.47
N LEU A 125 9.98 -10.05 -0.84
CA LEU A 125 9.26 -10.47 -2.04
C LEU A 125 7.76 -10.18 -1.95
N VAL A 126 7.15 -10.49 -0.80
CA VAL A 126 5.71 -10.21 -0.56
C VAL A 126 5.47 -8.70 -0.51
N ALA A 127 6.32 -7.94 0.19
CA ALA A 127 6.20 -6.48 0.27
C ALA A 127 6.31 -5.81 -1.09
N SER A 128 7.17 -6.29 -1.98
CA SER A 128 7.28 -5.78 -3.36
C SER A 128 5.96 -5.91 -4.12
N TRP A 129 5.24 -7.01 -3.95
CA TRP A 129 3.92 -7.20 -4.55
C TRP A 129 2.84 -6.32 -3.90
N ILE A 130 2.85 -6.20 -2.58
CA ILE A 130 1.93 -5.32 -1.86
C ILE A 130 2.13 -3.87 -2.34
N ASN A 131 3.38 -3.43 -2.46
CA ASN A 131 3.71 -2.09 -2.93
C ASN A 131 3.22 -1.84 -4.36
N GLU A 132 3.41 -2.80 -5.27
CA GLU A 132 2.95 -2.69 -6.66
C GLU A 132 1.42 -2.61 -6.75
N VAL A 133 0.71 -3.45 -5.99
CA VAL A 133 -0.76 -3.55 -6.07
C VAL A 133 -1.46 -2.43 -5.30
N VAL A 134 -0.94 -2.04 -4.14
CA VAL A 134 -1.63 -1.10 -3.22
C VAL A 134 -1.16 0.33 -3.41
N TYR A 135 0.15 0.51 -3.66
CA TYR A 135 0.77 1.84 -3.71
C TYR A 135 1.22 2.25 -5.11
N ALA A 136 1.02 1.39 -6.12
CA ALA A 136 1.54 1.61 -7.48
C ALA A 136 3.06 1.89 -7.49
N SER A 137 3.78 1.35 -6.51
CA SER A 137 5.21 1.54 -6.29
C SER A 137 6.00 0.41 -6.94
N ILE A 138 7.11 0.75 -7.55
CA ILE A 138 8.02 -0.21 -8.20
C ILE A 138 9.28 -0.48 -7.38
N GLU A 139 9.43 0.23 -6.28
CA GLU A 139 10.56 0.08 -5.37
C GLU A 139 10.51 -1.27 -4.66
N ARG A 140 11.69 -1.77 -4.33
CA ARG A 140 11.85 -3.07 -3.67
C ARG A 140 12.64 -2.91 -2.40
N PRO A 141 12.26 -3.62 -1.33
CA PRO A 141 13.04 -3.63 -0.12
C PRO A 141 14.45 -4.16 -0.37
N ALA A 142 15.43 -3.44 0.16
CA ALA A 142 16.79 -3.92 0.30
C ALA A 142 16.88 -4.81 1.54
N VAL A 143 17.40 -6.04 1.38
CA VAL A 143 17.55 -6.99 2.48
C VAL A 143 18.98 -6.92 3.01
N ASP A 144 19.12 -6.71 4.31
CA ASP A 144 20.41 -6.75 5.04
C ASP A 144 20.27 -7.67 6.26
N GLY A 145 20.80 -8.86 6.14
CA GLY A 145 20.71 -9.88 7.19
C GLY A 145 19.27 -10.24 7.53
N GLU A 146 18.86 -9.90 8.73
CA GLU A 146 17.51 -10.16 9.26
C GLU A 146 16.56 -8.95 9.13
N THR A 147 16.97 -7.89 8.45
CA THR A 147 16.16 -6.69 8.28
C THR A 147 15.99 -6.36 6.81
N ALA A 148 15.00 -5.55 6.50
CA ALA A 148 14.87 -4.94 5.19
C ALA A 148 14.28 -3.55 5.34
N ASP A 149 14.66 -2.64 4.44
CA ASP A 149 14.10 -1.29 4.39
C ASP A 149 13.87 -0.86 2.96
N PHE A 150 13.01 0.14 2.76
CA PHE A 150 12.82 0.75 1.47
C PHE A 150 12.14 2.12 1.56
N ASP A 151 12.38 2.92 0.52
CA ASP A 151 11.71 4.19 0.29
C ASP A 151 10.71 4.06 -0.86
N ILE A 152 9.49 4.56 -0.66
CA ILE A 152 8.56 4.85 -1.74
C ILE A 152 8.72 6.33 -2.10
N HIS A 153 9.11 6.60 -3.34
CA HIS A 153 9.40 7.95 -3.84
C HIS A 153 8.20 8.63 -4.51
N TYR A 154 7.16 7.89 -4.81
CA TYR A 154 5.96 8.39 -5.45
C TYR A 154 4.70 7.87 -4.74
N CYS A 155 3.84 8.79 -4.34
CA CYS A 155 2.51 8.44 -3.84
C CYS A 155 1.47 8.81 -4.91
N PRO A 156 0.70 7.85 -5.45
CA PRO A 156 -0.32 8.17 -6.44
C PRO A 156 -1.44 9.07 -5.92
N HIS A 157 -1.49 9.29 -4.61
CA HIS A 157 -2.52 10.07 -3.93
C HIS A 157 -1.95 11.34 -3.25
N GLU A 158 -0.71 11.74 -3.52
CA GLU A 158 -0.04 12.84 -2.81
C GLU A 158 -0.79 14.19 -2.93
N ASP A 159 -1.46 14.42 -4.06
CA ASP A 159 -2.22 15.65 -4.30
C ASP A 159 -3.60 15.68 -3.63
N VAL A 160 -4.09 14.54 -3.15
CA VAL A 160 -5.48 14.39 -2.66
C VAL A 160 -5.56 13.87 -1.23
N TYR A 161 -4.51 13.24 -0.71
CA TYR A 161 -4.49 12.71 0.65
C TYR A 161 -3.86 13.68 1.65
N GLY A 162 -4.55 13.88 2.77
CA GLY A 162 -3.96 14.51 3.95
C GLY A 162 -3.15 13.52 4.79
N ALA A 163 -2.53 14.04 5.86
CA ALA A 163 -1.57 13.30 6.69
C ALA A 163 -2.06 11.95 7.26
N PHE A 164 -3.40 11.81 7.43
CA PHE A 164 -4.00 10.59 8.02
C PHE A 164 -4.83 9.79 7.02
N ASP A 165 -4.93 10.23 5.78
CA ASP A 165 -5.82 9.61 4.80
C ASP A 165 -5.28 8.29 4.28
N CYS A 166 -3.97 8.09 4.24
CA CYS A 166 -3.36 6.81 3.89
C CYS A 166 -3.70 5.66 4.88
N ARG A 167 -4.44 5.92 5.97
CA ARG A 167 -4.98 4.86 6.83
C ARG A 167 -5.87 3.86 6.07
N VAL A 168 -6.51 4.30 5.00
CA VAL A 168 -7.31 3.44 4.11
C VAL A 168 -6.47 2.31 3.52
N GLN A 169 -5.31 2.64 2.93
CA GLN A 169 -4.40 1.62 2.39
C GLN A 169 -3.80 0.78 3.51
N ARG A 170 -3.48 1.38 4.65
CA ARG A 170 -2.93 0.65 5.79
C ARG A 170 -3.84 -0.46 6.29
N TYR A 171 -5.15 -0.20 6.37
CA TYR A 171 -6.11 -1.22 6.79
C TYR A 171 -6.25 -2.35 5.77
N LEU A 172 -6.13 -2.02 4.48
CA LEU A 172 -6.05 -3.03 3.44
C LEU A 172 -4.80 -3.90 3.61
N VAL A 173 -3.63 -3.27 3.80
CA VAL A 173 -2.35 -3.96 3.97
C VAL A 173 -2.30 -4.76 5.28
N GLU A 174 -2.96 -4.33 6.35
CA GLU A 174 -3.13 -5.10 7.59
C GLU A 174 -3.67 -6.51 7.30
N GLY A 175 -4.72 -6.60 6.50
CA GLY A 175 -5.25 -7.90 6.06
C GLY A 175 -4.28 -8.68 5.17
N MET A 176 -3.55 -8.00 4.30
CA MET A 176 -2.55 -8.64 3.45
C MET A 176 -1.39 -9.20 4.29
N ILE A 177 -0.91 -8.47 5.29
CA ILE A 177 0.13 -8.97 6.21
C ILE A 177 -0.35 -10.22 6.95
N ALA A 178 -1.59 -10.20 7.46
CA ALA A 178 -2.17 -11.35 8.13
C ALA A 178 -2.26 -12.59 7.21
N ALA A 179 -2.67 -12.41 5.96
CA ALA A 179 -2.68 -13.48 4.97
C ALA A 179 -1.27 -14.00 4.64
N GLY A 180 -0.30 -13.08 4.50
CA GLY A 180 1.09 -13.44 4.25
C GLY A 180 1.71 -14.26 5.37
N ARG A 181 1.45 -13.89 6.62
CA ARG A 181 1.88 -14.68 7.80
C ARG A 181 1.31 -16.09 7.78
N ARG A 182 0.03 -16.25 7.44
CA ARG A 182 -0.57 -17.58 7.32
C ARG A 182 0.01 -18.42 6.20
N GLN A 183 0.32 -17.79 5.06
CA GLN A 183 0.84 -18.49 3.88
C GLN A 183 2.33 -18.83 3.98
N PHE A 184 3.14 -17.89 4.46
CA PHE A 184 4.59 -17.98 4.42
C PHE A 184 5.25 -18.16 5.80
N GLY A 185 4.46 -18.17 6.88
CA GLY A 185 4.89 -18.39 8.26
C GLY A 185 4.83 -17.16 9.14
N GLU A 186 4.61 -17.40 10.42
CA GLU A 186 4.53 -16.36 11.47
C GLU A 186 5.84 -15.58 11.65
N GLY A 187 6.97 -16.08 11.16
CA GLY A 187 8.26 -15.39 11.15
C GLY A 187 8.35 -14.24 10.15
N MET A 188 7.29 -13.97 9.38
CA MET A 188 7.23 -12.74 8.59
C MET A 188 7.31 -11.51 9.50
N PHE A 189 8.07 -10.55 9.02
CA PHE A 189 8.51 -9.38 9.77
C PHE A 189 7.37 -8.47 10.18
N ASP A 190 7.62 -7.73 11.24
CA ASP A 190 6.89 -6.52 11.55
C ASP A 190 7.34 -5.36 10.64
N VAL A 191 6.45 -4.44 10.37
CA VAL A 191 6.69 -3.30 9.46
C VAL A 191 6.37 -2.00 10.18
N ARG A 192 7.34 -1.08 10.17
CA ARG A 192 7.18 0.24 10.75
C ARG A 192 7.38 1.34 9.72
N PHE A 193 6.44 2.26 9.62
CA PHE A 193 6.64 3.52 8.92
C PHE A 193 7.37 4.51 9.81
N THR A 194 8.42 5.12 9.31
CA THR A 194 9.16 6.19 9.99
C THR A 194 8.90 7.57 9.37
N SER A 195 8.49 7.61 8.10
CA SER A 195 8.02 8.82 7.43
C SER A 195 6.98 8.50 6.36
N THR A 196 6.15 9.48 5.98
CA THR A 196 5.20 9.33 4.88
C THR A 196 5.07 10.62 4.06
N ILE A 197 4.90 10.49 2.74
CA ILE A 197 4.67 11.62 1.82
C ILE A 197 3.44 12.44 2.24
N PRO A 198 2.27 11.86 2.54
CA PRO A 198 1.12 12.62 3.01
C PRO A 198 1.34 13.39 4.31
N SER A 199 2.38 13.05 5.08
CA SER A 199 2.79 13.79 6.28
C SER A 199 3.83 14.89 5.99
N GLY A 200 4.16 15.14 4.73
CA GLY A 200 5.09 16.18 4.29
C GLY A 200 6.54 15.73 4.11
N SER A 201 6.82 14.42 4.19
CA SER A 201 8.15 13.88 3.89
C SER A 201 8.35 13.71 2.38
N SER A 202 9.61 13.71 1.94
CA SER A 202 9.95 13.47 0.52
C SER A 202 9.75 12.02 0.09
N VAL A 203 9.69 11.10 1.04
CA VAL A 203 9.51 9.66 0.83
C VAL A 203 8.64 9.05 1.91
N CYS A 204 7.98 7.92 1.59
CA CYS A 204 7.50 7.02 2.63
C CYS A 204 8.59 6.01 2.92
N HIS A 205 9.13 6.03 4.15
CA HIS A 205 10.18 5.11 4.58
C HIS A 205 9.61 4.00 5.46
N PHE A 206 10.00 2.77 5.16
CA PHE A 206 9.57 1.57 5.84
C PHE A 206 10.76 0.79 6.37
N ASP A 207 10.72 0.47 7.66
CA ASP A 207 11.60 -0.53 8.27
C ASP A 207 10.83 -1.85 8.42
N MET A 208 11.43 -2.94 8.00
CA MET A 208 10.96 -4.29 8.26
C MET A 208 11.99 -5.01 9.14
N PHE A 209 11.54 -5.59 10.23
CA PHE A 209 12.40 -6.20 11.24
C PHE A 209 11.72 -7.43 11.84
N PRO A 210 12.51 -8.39 12.38
CA PRO A 210 11.95 -9.57 13.04
C PRO A 210 11.00 -9.17 14.17
N LYS A 211 9.82 -9.79 14.19
CA LYS A 211 8.89 -9.61 15.28
C LYS A 211 9.41 -10.35 16.52
N GLY A 212 9.65 -9.63 17.62
CA GLY A 212 10.01 -10.25 18.89
C GLY A 212 8.83 -11.02 19.50
N ASP A 213 9.11 -12.14 20.16
CA ASP A 213 8.10 -12.93 20.86
C ASP A 213 7.34 -12.07 21.88
N GLY A 214 6.01 -12.02 21.74
CA GLY A 214 5.13 -11.25 22.62
C GLY A 214 5.18 -9.71 22.43
N SER A 215 5.92 -9.22 21.44
CA SER A 215 5.93 -7.79 21.11
C SER A 215 4.62 -7.38 20.45
N PRO A 216 4.10 -6.17 20.77
CA PRO A 216 3.00 -5.59 20.02
C PRO A 216 3.34 -5.50 18.52
N ASP A 217 2.33 -5.58 17.68
CA ASP A 217 2.49 -5.42 16.24
C ASP A 217 2.69 -3.93 15.90
N ALA A 218 3.84 -3.57 15.34
CA ALA A 218 4.15 -2.17 15.02
C ALA A 218 3.21 -1.58 13.98
N TRP A 219 2.67 -2.42 13.09
CA TRP A 219 1.68 -1.99 12.11
C TRP A 219 0.36 -1.63 12.78
N ASP A 220 -0.09 -2.44 13.72
CA ASP A 220 -1.31 -2.20 14.48
C ASP A 220 -1.18 -0.95 15.36
N GLU A 221 -0.09 -0.80 16.10
CA GLU A 221 0.16 0.37 16.93
C GLU A 221 0.14 1.67 16.12
N TYR A 222 0.73 1.66 14.93
CA TYR A 222 0.71 2.84 14.07
C TYR A 222 -0.68 3.09 13.50
N SER A 223 -1.40 2.07 13.12
CA SER A 223 -2.78 2.16 12.62
C SER A 223 -3.71 2.76 13.67
N GLU A 224 -3.59 2.35 14.93
CA GLU A 224 -4.35 2.92 16.04
C GLU A 224 -4.00 4.39 16.29
N ARG A 225 -2.72 4.76 16.24
CA ARG A 225 -2.31 6.17 16.35
C ARG A 225 -2.91 7.06 15.26
N LEU A 226 -2.97 6.57 14.02
CA LEU A 226 -3.62 7.30 12.93
C LEU A 226 -5.12 7.46 13.16
N ARG A 227 -5.80 6.39 13.60
CA ARG A 227 -7.22 6.42 13.99
C ARG A 227 -7.48 7.48 15.05
N ASP A 228 -6.76 7.43 16.15
CA ASP A 228 -6.96 8.33 17.28
C ASP A 228 -6.75 9.80 16.89
N ARG A 229 -5.81 10.06 16.00
CA ARG A 229 -5.59 11.42 15.49
C ARG A 229 -6.71 11.87 14.54
N ALA A 230 -7.18 10.99 13.66
CA ALA A 230 -8.28 11.29 12.76
C ALA A 230 -9.56 11.58 13.53
N LEU A 231 -9.91 10.75 14.52
CA LEU A 231 -11.11 10.95 15.36
C LEU A 231 -11.04 12.23 16.19
N LYS A 232 -9.86 12.63 16.69
CA LYS A 232 -9.71 13.92 17.39
C LYS A 232 -10.00 15.13 16.50
N ILE A 233 -9.68 15.04 15.20
CA ILE A 233 -10.01 16.13 14.25
C ILE A 233 -11.51 16.22 14.05
N VAL A 234 -12.21 15.10 13.96
CA VAL A 234 -13.68 15.03 13.85
C VAL A 234 -14.33 15.67 15.09
N ASP A 235 -13.89 15.31 16.29
CA ASP A 235 -14.44 15.86 17.56
C ASP A 235 -14.28 17.38 17.65
N VAL A 236 -13.13 17.91 17.24
CA VAL A 236 -12.88 19.36 17.24
C VAL A 236 -13.73 20.08 16.18
N GLY A 237 -13.88 19.49 15.00
CA GLY A 237 -14.74 20.02 13.92
C GLY A 237 -16.21 20.04 14.30
N GLY A 238 -16.73 19.00 14.94
CA GLY A 238 -18.10 18.91 15.43
C GLY A 238 -18.45 19.95 16.50
N GLN A 239 -17.51 20.28 17.37
CA GLN A 239 -17.71 21.34 18.38
C GLN A 239 -17.70 22.75 17.79
N ALA A 240 -17.04 22.98 16.66
CA ALA A 240 -17.04 24.27 15.96
C ALA A 240 -18.34 24.54 15.19
N ALA A 241 -19.01 23.47 14.70
CA ALA A 241 -20.27 23.57 13.96
C ALA A 241 -21.51 23.77 14.86
N THR A 242 -21.38 23.55 16.16
CA THR A 242 -22.47 23.72 17.16
C THR A 242 -22.42 25.03 17.94
N ARG A 243 -21.52 25.95 17.57
CA ARG A 243 -21.40 27.30 18.10
C ARG A 243 -21.75 28.35 17.05
#